data_9c0fa052c801128bd1e2452865476057
#
_entry.id   9c0fa052c801128bd1e2452865476057
#
_cell.length_a   1.000
_cell.length_b   1.000
_cell.length_c   1.000
_cell.angle_alpha   90.00
_cell.angle_beta   90.00
_cell.angle_gamma   90.00
#
_symmetry.space_group_name_H-M   'P 1'
#
loop_
_entity.id
_entity.type
_entity.pdbx_description
1 polymer ?
#
loop_
_entity_poly.entity_id
_entity_poly.type
_entity_poly.pdbx_seq_one_letter_code
_entity_poly.pdbx_strand_id
1 'polypeptide(L)'
;MKRRKFLQYTAATGLGLLGSGLGFGARASAEPGALPGTTGTAGAHTAAPHMPLHIPGDSGLLGMLDITTEHLTLDAHNTTLRLRQNTPSPFQVWSAKYAGKDYQNPIIRIKTGQHFNARLQNNLNEPNIIHWHGLHIPGDMDGQPRSMIDPGGHFDYAFDVPNRSGMYWYHSHAHHHTAQQVYFGLAGIYMVEDEDERALRNALQIEPGLNEIPLIIQDRQFNSAGELTYAFNPMQHHMGQLGDTILVNLTPHPKLEITNRLYRFRVLNGSNSRIYKLAFVHGDKMLPYSIIGTDAGLLERAHVTQQEYISPGERLDIVFDASQLRAGDEVYLKSLAFDPLEGGTMLGMGELMGGVSGWGGTEGARLDLGAEFEIMKIAVTRESPARPSGMIPPKLSTIARIDTGGAVRRDVRLTVRRMLWLINGETFTPDRYPLQSRSNTIELWDIQNAEMSMPHPMHMHGFSFQVVQRSNSPSQVRALAQDENGRLITDLGWKDTILVWPGETVRIATDFTHPYKGDQIYLFHCHNLEHEDQGMMVNHLVTAA
;
A
#
# COMPACT_ATOMS: atom_id res chain seq x y z
N MET A 1 -26.35 -11.97 -27.97
CA MET A 1 -25.80 -11.53 -29.26
C MET A 1 -24.78 -10.44 -29.01
N LYS A 2 -23.49 -10.73 -29.11
CA LYS A 2 -22.31 -9.85 -29.33
C LYS A 2 -21.05 -10.54 -28.79
N ARG A 3 -20.68 -11.67 -29.43
CA ARG A 3 -19.43 -12.42 -29.14
C ARG A 3 -18.35 -12.20 -30.22
N ARG A 4 -18.19 -10.99 -30.78
CA ARG A 4 -17.30 -10.80 -31.94
C ARG A 4 -16.48 -9.51 -31.97
N LYS A 5 -15.94 -9.04 -30.82
CA LYS A 5 -14.97 -7.91 -30.84
C LYS A 5 -13.70 -8.11 -30.03
N PHE A 6 -13.40 -9.34 -29.58
CA PHE A 6 -12.26 -9.59 -28.66
C PHE A 6 -10.98 -10.12 -29.36
N LEU A 7 -10.90 -10.15 -30.65
CA LEU A 7 -9.79 -10.81 -31.38
C LEU A 7 -9.14 -9.92 -32.45
N GLN A 8 -8.76 -8.69 -32.17
CA GLN A 8 -8.05 -7.86 -33.14
C GLN A 8 -6.85 -7.02 -32.62
N TYR A 9 -6.27 -7.34 -31.48
CA TYR A 9 -5.02 -6.68 -31.04
C TYR A 9 -3.93 -7.67 -30.60
N THR A 10 -3.59 -8.62 -31.48
CA THR A 10 -2.36 -9.40 -31.34
C THR A 10 -1.83 -9.71 -32.72
N ALA A 11 -0.99 -8.86 -33.27
CA ALA A 11 0.06 -9.19 -34.23
C ALA A 11 0.68 -7.91 -34.80
N ALA A 12 1.82 -7.51 -34.30
CA ALA A 12 2.88 -6.85 -35.06
C ALA A 12 4.07 -6.47 -34.14
N THR A 13 5.02 -7.37 -33.97
CA THR A 13 6.45 -7.02 -33.90
C THR A 13 7.23 -8.25 -34.35
N GLY A 14 7.61 -8.22 -35.62
CA GLY A 14 8.43 -9.22 -36.26
C GLY A 14 9.91 -9.04 -35.93
N LEU A 15 10.59 -10.16 -35.91
CA LEU A 15 12.02 -10.37 -35.84
C LEU A 15 12.85 -9.52 -36.80
N GLY A 16 14.00 -9.07 -36.34
CA GLY A 16 15.15 -8.67 -37.13
C GLY A 16 16.43 -9.20 -36.47
N LEU A 17 16.81 -10.40 -36.82
CA LEU A 17 18.15 -10.98 -36.56
C LEU A 17 19.04 -10.65 -37.76
N LEU A 18 20.17 -10.02 -37.58
CA LEU A 18 21.34 -10.16 -38.43
C LEU A 18 22.60 -9.97 -37.59
N GLY A 19 23.40 -10.99 -37.63
CA GLY A 19 24.66 -11.23 -37.04
C GLY A 19 25.83 -10.75 -37.91
N SER A 20 26.96 -10.79 -37.29
CA SER A 20 28.36 -10.87 -37.74
C SER A 20 29.22 -10.24 -36.63
N GLY A 21 30.31 -10.73 -36.13
CA GLY A 21 31.28 -11.66 -36.58
C GLY A 21 32.49 -11.46 -35.69
N LEU A 22 33.14 -12.53 -35.38
CA LEU A 22 34.32 -12.70 -34.51
C LEU A 22 35.54 -11.84 -34.89
N GLY A 23 36.25 -11.34 -33.88
CA GLY A 23 37.62 -10.85 -34.01
C GLY A 23 38.37 -11.03 -32.69
N PHE A 24 39.16 -12.11 -32.57
CA PHE A 24 40.16 -12.32 -31.52
C PHE A 24 41.39 -11.46 -31.78
N GLY A 25 41.85 -10.74 -30.78
CA GLY A 25 43.15 -10.06 -30.80
C GLY A 25 43.74 -9.99 -29.39
N ALA A 26 44.89 -10.58 -29.20
CA ALA A 26 45.56 -10.81 -27.93
C ALA A 26 46.47 -9.65 -27.49
N ARG A 27 46.56 -9.50 -26.17
CA ARG A 27 47.70 -9.06 -25.30
C ARG A 27 48.37 -7.69 -25.52
N ALA A 28 48.31 -6.89 -24.46
CA ALA A 28 49.55 -6.34 -23.86
C ALA A 28 49.27 -5.92 -22.40
N SER A 29 50.08 -6.42 -21.49
CA SER A 29 50.20 -6.03 -20.09
C SER A 29 50.85 -4.65 -19.96
N ALA A 30 50.25 -3.74 -19.15
CA ALA A 30 50.93 -2.53 -18.66
C ALA A 30 50.55 -2.33 -17.19
N GLU A 31 51.55 -2.06 -16.36
CA GLU A 31 51.49 -1.81 -14.92
C GLU A 31 50.70 -0.52 -14.55
N PRO A 32 50.26 -0.35 -13.28
CA PRO A 32 49.34 0.70 -12.88
C PRO A 32 50.06 2.02 -12.60
N GLY A 33 49.82 2.97 -13.46
CA GLY A 33 50.14 4.38 -13.19
C GLY A 33 49.07 5.01 -12.31
N ALA A 34 49.47 5.63 -11.21
CA ALA A 34 48.63 6.43 -10.33
C ALA A 34 47.95 7.56 -11.08
N LEU A 35 46.62 7.61 -11.06
CA LEU A 35 45.81 8.74 -11.53
C LEU A 35 45.74 9.84 -10.46
N PRO A 36 45.82 11.13 -10.83
CA PRO A 36 45.72 12.22 -9.89
C PRO A 36 44.29 12.36 -9.37
N GLY A 37 44.15 12.52 -8.05
CA GLY A 37 42.89 12.72 -7.38
C GLY A 37 42.14 13.96 -7.92
N THR A 38 41.02 13.73 -8.58
CA THR A 38 40.02 14.76 -8.78
C THR A 38 39.18 14.84 -7.51
N THR A 39 39.46 15.82 -6.67
CA THR A 39 38.53 16.29 -5.65
C THR A 39 37.34 16.93 -6.39
N GLY A 40 36.38 16.08 -6.79
CA GLY A 40 35.07 16.56 -7.18
C GLY A 40 34.38 17.10 -5.93
N THR A 41 34.27 18.42 -5.83
CA THR A 41 33.35 19.05 -4.90
C THR A 41 31.96 18.54 -5.22
N ALA A 42 31.43 17.68 -4.34
CA ALA A 42 30.02 17.31 -4.35
C ALA A 42 29.24 18.64 -4.28
N GLY A 43 28.59 19.00 -5.39
CA GLY A 43 27.67 20.13 -5.41
C GLY A 43 26.62 19.87 -4.33
N ALA A 44 26.53 20.76 -3.35
CA ALA A 44 25.49 20.75 -2.35
C ALA A 44 24.15 20.84 -3.09
N HIS A 45 23.49 19.70 -3.31
CA HIS A 45 22.09 19.71 -3.69
C HIS A 45 21.37 20.37 -2.51
N THR A 46 20.92 21.61 -2.69
CA THR A 46 20.02 22.23 -1.73
C THR A 46 18.77 21.36 -1.65
N ALA A 47 18.56 20.72 -0.49
CA ALA A 47 17.39 19.91 -0.24
C ALA A 47 16.14 20.74 -0.62
N ALA A 48 15.18 20.11 -1.31
CA ALA A 48 13.95 20.78 -1.67
C ALA A 48 13.27 21.32 -0.40
N PRO A 49 12.69 22.54 -0.44
CA PRO A 49 12.07 23.11 0.74
C PRO A 49 10.88 22.25 1.20
N HIS A 50 10.77 22.07 2.50
CA HIS A 50 9.62 21.39 3.08
C HIS A 50 8.34 22.20 2.86
N MET A 51 7.26 21.50 2.52
CA MET A 51 5.91 22.07 2.34
C MET A 51 5.02 21.73 3.53
N PRO A 52 4.12 22.62 3.97
CA PRO A 52 3.15 22.28 5.00
C PRO A 52 2.35 21.04 4.60
N LEU A 53 2.26 20.04 5.49
CA LEU A 53 1.46 18.85 5.25
C LEU A 53 0.00 19.22 5.02
N HIS A 54 -0.61 18.70 3.96
CA HIS A 54 -2.04 18.78 3.79
C HIS A 54 -2.75 17.93 4.84
N ILE A 55 -3.47 18.59 5.74
CA ILE A 55 -4.31 17.94 6.75
C ILE A 55 -5.75 17.94 6.23
N PRO A 56 -6.39 16.77 6.07
CA PRO A 56 -7.77 16.67 5.61
C PRO A 56 -8.74 17.49 6.45
N GLY A 57 -9.52 18.33 5.79
CA GLY A 57 -10.59 19.11 6.41
C GLY A 57 -11.96 18.43 6.31
N ASP A 58 -13.03 19.19 6.44
CA ASP A 58 -14.41 18.73 6.36
C ASP A 58 -15.01 18.80 4.94
N SER A 59 -14.19 19.12 3.94
CA SER A 59 -14.55 19.18 2.51
C SER A 59 -13.28 19.32 1.65
N GLY A 60 -13.42 19.35 0.34
CA GLY A 60 -12.31 19.51 -0.62
C GLY A 60 -11.48 18.26 -0.83
N LEU A 61 -10.19 18.45 -1.12
CA LEU A 61 -9.25 17.36 -1.37
C LEU A 61 -9.01 16.55 -0.10
N LEU A 62 -9.21 15.21 -0.17
CA LEU A 62 -9.17 14.30 0.96
C LEU A 62 -10.10 14.71 2.12
N GLY A 63 -11.15 15.50 1.85
CA GLY A 63 -12.08 15.97 2.88
C GLY A 63 -12.81 14.82 3.58
N MET A 64 -13.06 14.95 4.89
CA MET A 64 -13.78 13.95 5.69
C MET A 64 -15.27 14.00 5.39
N LEU A 65 -15.81 12.92 4.81
CA LEU A 65 -17.20 12.78 4.39
C LEU A 65 -17.89 11.75 5.30
N ASP A 66 -18.81 12.22 6.13
CA ASP A 66 -19.65 11.35 6.97
C ASP A 66 -20.83 10.82 6.20
N ILE A 67 -20.95 9.50 6.07
CA ILE A 67 -22.09 8.86 5.40
C ILE A 67 -23.34 8.98 6.28
N THR A 68 -24.37 9.56 5.67
CA THR A 68 -25.73 9.60 6.19
C THR A 68 -26.63 8.63 5.41
N THR A 69 -27.91 8.93 5.29
CA THR A 69 -28.86 8.15 4.46
C THR A 69 -28.89 8.60 3.01
N GLU A 70 -28.18 9.68 2.65
CA GLU A 70 -28.12 10.17 1.28
C GLU A 70 -27.29 9.24 0.39
N HIS A 71 -27.68 9.14 -0.88
CA HIS A 71 -26.93 8.41 -1.89
C HIS A 71 -25.66 9.18 -2.26
N LEU A 72 -24.50 8.50 -2.23
CA LEU A 72 -23.23 9.10 -2.64
C LEU A 72 -23.00 8.86 -4.13
N THR A 73 -22.64 9.89 -4.88
CA THR A 73 -22.12 9.72 -6.24
C THR A 73 -20.64 10.10 -6.24
N LEU A 74 -19.81 9.16 -6.71
CA LEU A 74 -18.38 9.32 -6.96
C LEU A 74 -18.17 9.44 -8.47
N ASP A 75 -17.77 10.60 -8.93
CA ASP A 75 -17.53 10.90 -10.34
C ASP A 75 -16.04 10.81 -10.65
N ALA A 76 -15.64 9.77 -11.39
CA ALA A 76 -14.27 9.55 -11.82
C ALA A 76 -13.96 10.40 -13.05
N HIS A 77 -13.01 11.33 -12.95
CA HIS A 77 -12.63 12.18 -14.09
C HIS A 77 -11.17 12.66 -14.03
N ASN A 78 -10.67 13.07 -15.18
CA ASN A 78 -9.35 13.68 -15.30
C ASN A 78 -9.39 15.14 -14.80
N THR A 79 -8.36 15.54 -14.07
CA THR A 79 -8.17 16.89 -13.56
C THR A 79 -6.69 17.27 -13.54
N THR A 80 -6.36 18.40 -12.96
CA THR A 80 -4.97 18.78 -12.68
C THR A 80 -4.84 19.19 -11.23
N LEU A 81 -3.75 18.74 -10.57
CA LEU A 81 -3.37 19.20 -9.24
C LEU A 81 -2.00 19.87 -9.27
N ARG A 82 -1.79 20.86 -8.41
CA ARG A 82 -0.49 21.49 -8.19
C ARG A 82 0.23 20.77 -7.06
N LEU A 83 0.85 19.63 -7.38
CA LEU A 83 1.63 18.84 -6.42
C LEU A 83 2.99 19.49 -6.11
N ARG A 84 3.60 20.13 -7.10
CA ARG A 84 4.78 21.00 -6.93
C ARG A 84 4.40 22.45 -7.18
N GLN A 85 5.10 23.39 -6.52
CA GLN A 85 4.84 24.82 -6.69
C GLN A 85 4.92 25.17 -8.19
N ASN A 86 3.86 25.83 -8.68
CA ASN A 86 3.70 26.41 -10.00
C ASN A 86 3.47 25.48 -11.19
N THR A 87 3.56 24.16 -11.06
CA THR A 87 3.32 23.25 -12.19
C THR A 87 2.07 22.40 -11.96
N PRO A 88 1.01 22.58 -12.79
CA PRO A 88 -0.12 21.68 -12.75
C PRO A 88 0.29 20.31 -13.31
N SER A 89 0.02 19.27 -12.56
CA SER A 89 0.24 17.86 -12.95
C SER A 89 -1.05 17.23 -13.38
N PRO A 90 -1.07 16.35 -14.40
CA PRO A 90 -2.22 15.52 -14.71
C PRO A 90 -2.58 14.69 -13.48
N PHE A 91 -3.86 14.59 -13.19
CA PHE A 91 -4.37 13.87 -12.03
C PHE A 91 -5.75 13.28 -12.33
N GLN A 92 -6.14 12.27 -11.57
CA GLN A 92 -7.46 11.66 -11.64
C GLN A 92 -8.08 11.67 -10.25
N VAL A 93 -9.36 11.97 -10.18
CA VAL A 93 -10.09 12.03 -8.89
C VAL A 93 -11.44 11.36 -9.01
N TRP A 94 -11.93 10.89 -7.88
CA TRP A 94 -13.35 10.71 -7.63
C TRP A 94 -13.87 11.96 -6.92
N SER A 95 -14.60 12.80 -7.64
CA SER A 95 -15.27 13.93 -7.00
C SER A 95 -16.66 13.55 -6.52
N ALA A 96 -17.08 14.17 -5.44
CA ALA A 96 -18.42 14.00 -4.90
C ALA A 96 -18.99 15.35 -4.46
N LYS A 97 -20.30 15.50 -4.64
CA LYS A 97 -21.08 16.53 -3.96
C LYS A 97 -22.02 15.86 -2.98
N TYR A 98 -21.82 16.11 -1.69
CA TYR A 98 -22.55 15.43 -0.63
C TYR A 98 -22.87 16.38 0.51
N ALA A 99 -24.14 16.38 1.00
CA ALA A 99 -24.61 17.27 2.06
C ALA A 99 -24.22 18.75 1.84
N GLY A 100 -24.27 19.22 0.59
CA GLY A 100 -23.94 20.60 0.21
C GLY A 100 -22.47 20.98 0.17
N LYS A 101 -21.54 20.01 0.35
CA LYS A 101 -20.09 20.21 0.27
C LYS A 101 -19.51 19.50 -0.96
N ASP A 102 -18.39 19.99 -1.46
CA ASP A 102 -17.66 19.40 -2.57
C ASP A 102 -16.41 18.66 -2.04
N TYR A 103 -16.14 17.49 -2.61
CA TYR A 103 -15.04 16.60 -2.21
C TYR A 103 -14.27 16.12 -3.43
N GLN A 104 -12.99 15.82 -3.22
CA GLN A 104 -12.11 15.12 -4.15
C GLN A 104 -11.38 14.01 -3.40
N ASN A 105 -11.53 12.75 -3.84
CA ASN A 105 -11.04 11.57 -3.13
C ASN A 105 -11.38 11.60 -1.63
N PRO A 106 -12.66 11.70 -1.25
CA PRO A 106 -13.06 11.91 0.14
C PRO A 106 -12.54 10.81 1.07
N ILE A 107 -12.25 11.18 2.31
CA ILE A 107 -12.14 10.22 3.42
C ILE A 107 -13.56 9.87 3.83
N ILE A 108 -14.06 8.74 3.35
CA ILE A 108 -15.41 8.27 3.65
C ILE A 108 -15.44 7.71 5.06
N ARG A 109 -16.34 8.20 5.92
CA ARG A 109 -16.52 7.69 7.28
C ARG A 109 -17.92 7.11 7.45
N ILE A 110 -17.97 5.91 8.02
CA ILE A 110 -19.20 5.15 8.22
C ILE A 110 -19.13 4.38 9.56
N LYS A 111 -20.27 3.96 10.08
CA LYS A 111 -20.32 3.13 11.30
C LYS A 111 -20.45 1.67 10.95
N THR A 112 -19.88 0.80 11.79
CA THR A 112 -20.12 -0.64 11.74
C THR A 112 -21.63 -0.95 11.70
N GLY A 113 -22.03 -1.82 10.78
CA GLY A 113 -23.43 -2.21 10.56
C GLY A 113 -24.25 -1.24 9.73
N GLN A 114 -23.70 -0.08 9.34
CA GLN A 114 -24.42 0.88 8.51
C GLN A 114 -24.46 0.42 7.05
N HIS A 115 -25.57 0.69 6.36
CA HIS A 115 -25.71 0.48 4.93
C HIS A 115 -24.97 1.57 4.15
N PHE A 116 -24.19 1.14 3.15
CA PHE A 116 -23.51 2.03 2.20
C PHE A 116 -24.16 1.93 0.84
N ASN A 117 -24.50 3.08 0.27
CA ASN A 117 -25.15 3.19 -1.04
C ASN A 117 -24.45 4.26 -1.86
N ALA A 118 -23.79 3.85 -2.95
CA ALA A 118 -23.01 4.77 -3.77
C ALA A 118 -23.09 4.41 -5.25
N ARG A 119 -23.00 5.40 -6.11
CA ARG A 119 -22.80 5.26 -7.55
C ARG A 119 -21.40 5.71 -7.93
N LEU A 120 -20.70 4.86 -8.65
CA LEU A 120 -19.53 5.27 -9.42
C LEU A 120 -20.00 5.69 -10.82
N GLN A 121 -19.71 6.92 -11.22
CA GLN A 121 -19.86 7.40 -12.60
C GLN A 121 -18.46 7.45 -13.24
N ASN A 122 -18.25 6.78 -14.37
CA ASN A 122 -16.96 6.80 -15.07
C ASN A 122 -16.96 7.84 -16.19
N ASN A 123 -16.36 8.99 -15.93
CA ASN A 123 -16.09 10.04 -16.91
C ASN A 123 -14.60 10.12 -17.31
N LEU A 124 -13.84 9.05 -17.07
CA LEU A 124 -12.51 8.85 -17.63
C LEU A 124 -12.59 8.39 -19.10
N ASN A 125 -11.45 8.34 -19.75
CA ASN A 125 -11.32 7.80 -21.11
C ASN A 125 -11.02 6.29 -21.14
N GLU A 126 -10.74 5.70 -19.96
CA GLU A 126 -10.44 4.28 -19.77
C GLU A 126 -11.50 3.62 -18.87
N PRO A 127 -11.58 2.27 -18.89
CA PRO A 127 -12.41 1.54 -17.93
C PRO A 127 -12.03 1.84 -16.50
N ASN A 128 -13.00 1.83 -15.59
CA ASN A 128 -12.79 2.04 -14.16
C ASN A 128 -13.70 1.16 -13.33
N ILE A 129 -13.32 0.87 -12.10
CA ILE A 129 -14.12 0.28 -11.03
C ILE A 129 -13.46 0.60 -9.70
N ILE A 130 -14.23 0.77 -8.64
CA ILE A 130 -13.71 0.96 -7.28
C ILE A 130 -13.71 -0.37 -6.54
N HIS A 131 -12.54 -0.79 -6.06
CA HIS A 131 -12.42 -1.82 -5.06
C HIS A 131 -12.44 -1.21 -3.65
N TRP A 132 -13.23 -1.81 -2.75
CA TRP A 132 -13.36 -1.43 -1.35
C TRP A 132 -12.42 -2.30 -0.50
N HIS A 133 -11.14 -1.96 -0.51
CA HIS A 133 -10.06 -2.76 0.04
C HIS A 133 -10.21 -3.04 1.53
N GLY A 134 -10.29 -4.32 1.86
CA GLY A 134 -10.40 -4.84 3.23
C GLY A 134 -11.83 -4.95 3.76
N LEU A 135 -12.85 -4.54 3.00
CA LEU A 135 -14.23 -4.71 3.43
C LEU A 135 -14.71 -6.14 3.20
N HIS A 136 -15.49 -6.64 4.16
CA HIS A 136 -16.21 -7.92 4.06
C HIS A 136 -17.59 -7.65 3.48
N ILE A 137 -17.70 -7.72 2.16
CA ILE A 137 -18.89 -7.36 1.38
C ILE A 137 -19.16 -8.40 0.29
N PRO A 138 -20.37 -8.45 -0.32
CA PRO A 138 -20.65 -9.38 -1.42
C PRO A 138 -19.66 -9.25 -2.57
N GLY A 139 -19.26 -10.37 -3.15
CA GLY A 139 -18.26 -10.42 -4.21
C GLY A 139 -18.63 -9.64 -5.48
N ASP A 140 -19.92 -9.45 -5.76
CA ASP A 140 -20.43 -8.62 -6.86
C ASP A 140 -20.37 -7.11 -6.55
N MET A 141 -20.19 -6.73 -5.28
CA MET A 141 -20.01 -5.35 -4.81
C MET A 141 -18.55 -5.01 -4.49
N ASP A 142 -17.66 -5.98 -4.57
CA ASP A 142 -16.26 -5.86 -4.18
C ASP A 142 -15.41 -4.98 -5.14
N GLY A 143 -15.89 -4.77 -6.37
CA GLY A 143 -15.19 -3.91 -7.34
C GLY A 143 -14.04 -4.61 -8.05
N GLN A 144 -14.34 -5.72 -8.71
CA GLN A 144 -13.35 -6.57 -9.39
C GLN A 144 -13.25 -6.26 -10.89
N PRO A 145 -12.20 -6.71 -11.59
CA PRO A 145 -12.04 -6.55 -13.04
C PRO A 145 -13.25 -6.99 -13.88
N ARG A 146 -14.00 -7.99 -13.43
CA ARG A 146 -15.22 -8.45 -14.12
C ARG A 146 -16.36 -7.44 -14.13
N SER A 147 -16.32 -6.47 -13.19
CA SER A 147 -17.33 -5.42 -13.01
C SER A 147 -16.88 -4.08 -13.54
N MET A 148 -15.76 -4.03 -14.28
CA MET A 148 -15.28 -2.79 -14.90
C MET A 148 -16.37 -2.15 -15.75
N ILE A 149 -16.47 -0.84 -15.66
CA ILE A 149 -17.39 -0.02 -16.45
C ILE A 149 -16.63 0.79 -17.50
N ASP A 150 -17.15 0.77 -18.73
CA ASP A 150 -16.60 1.56 -19.83
C ASP A 150 -16.76 3.07 -19.58
N PRO A 151 -16.02 3.93 -20.31
CA PRO A 151 -16.23 5.38 -20.30
C PRO A 151 -17.71 5.76 -20.53
N GLY A 152 -18.23 6.67 -19.70
CA GLY A 152 -19.63 7.09 -19.67
C GLY A 152 -20.59 6.15 -18.94
N GLY A 153 -20.13 4.96 -18.52
CA GLY A 153 -20.90 4.00 -17.73
C GLY A 153 -20.96 4.34 -16.24
N HIS A 154 -21.75 3.57 -15.51
CA HIS A 154 -21.83 3.66 -14.06
C HIS A 154 -21.97 2.29 -13.42
N PHE A 155 -21.63 2.22 -12.11
CA PHE A 155 -21.84 1.04 -11.27
C PHE A 155 -22.47 1.47 -9.94
N ASP A 156 -23.51 0.76 -9.51
CA ASP A 156 -24.21 1.03 -8.26
C ASP A 156 -23.77 0.03 -7.18
N TYR A 157 -23.22 0.56 -6.09
CA TYR A 157 -22.82 -0.19 -4.90
C TYR A 157 -23.92 -0.10 -3.85
N ALA A 158 -24.30 -1.24 -3.26
CA ALA A 158 -25.27 -1.30 -2.17
C ALA A 158 -24.93 -2.48 -1.26
N PHE A 159 -24.39 -2.20 -0.07
CA PHE A 159 -23.98 -3.24 0.89
C PHE A 159 -23.97 -2.72 2.32
N ASP A 160 -24.08 -3.62 3.27
CA ASP A 160 -23.88 -3.34 4.69
C ASP A 160 -22.38 -3.47 5.01
N VAL A 161 -21.88 -2.67 5.96
CA VAL A 161 -20.48 -2.66 6.39
C VAL A 161 -20.34 -3.37 7.74
N PRO A 162 -20.13 -4.69 7.80
CA PRO A 162 -20.01 -5.41 9.06
C PRO A 162 -18.63 -5.27 9.72
N ASN A 163 -17.71 -4.61 9.05
CA ASN A 163 -16.33 -4.51 9.46
C ASN A 163 -16.15 -3.87 10.85
N ARG A 164 -15.13 -4.30 11.57
CA ARG A 164 -14.64 -3.66 12.79
C ARG A 164 -14.12 -2.25 12.48
N SER A 165 -14.07 -1.40 13.49
CA SER A 165 -13.43 -0.09 13.33
C SER A 165 -11.99 -0.21 12.87
N GLY A 166 -11.63 0.64 11.91
CA GLY A 166 -10.31 0.64 11.31
C GLY A 166 -10.21 1.62 10.14
N MET A 167 -8.99 1.76 9.65
CA MET A 167 -8.74 2.47 8.42
C MET A 167 -8.63 1.47 7.28
N TYR A 168 -9.66 1.43 6.46
CA TYR A 168 -9.73 0.76 5.16
C TYR A 168 -9.43 1.80 4.08
N TRP A 169 -9.45 1.40 2.84
CA TRP A 169 -9.28 2.33 1.74
C TRP A 169 -10.04 1.86 0.50
N TYR A 170 -10.10 2.68 -0.52
CA TYR A 170 -10.68 2.32 -1.79
C TYR A 170 -9.79 2.83 -2.91
N HIS A 171 -9.70 2.06 -3.98
CA HIS A 171 -8.84 2.39 -5.11
C HIS A 171 -9.36 1.78 -6.41
N SER A 172 -8.85 2.26 -7.54
CA SER A 172 -9.16 1.64 -8.82
C SER A 172 -8.65 0.20 -8.87
N HIS A 173 -9.46 -0.68 -9.48
CA HIS A 173 -9.11 -2.08 -9.72
C HIS A 173 -9.41 -2.50 -11.16
N ALA A 174 -9.24 -1.55 -12.10
CA ALA A 174 -9.44 -1.77 -13.53
C ALA A 174 -8.22 -2.50 -14.11
N HIS A 175 -8.34 -3.80 -14.39
CA HIS A 175 -7.24 -4.64 -14.87
C HIS A 175 -6.53 -4.03 -16.09
N HIS A 176 -5.21 -3.98 -16.07
CA HIS A 176 -4.28 -3.27 -16.95
C HIS A 176 -4.26 -1.74 -16.79
N HIS A 177 -5.06 -1.18 -15.87
CA HIS A 177 -5.12 0.25 -15.58
C HIS A 177 -4.97 0.56 -14.10
N THR A 178 -5.00 -0.45 -13.20
CA THR A 178 -4.95 -0.27 -11.75
C THR A 178 -3.74 0.55 -11.34
N ALA A 179 -2.54 0.13 -11.74
CA ALA A 179 -1.29 0.78 -11.35
C ALA A 179 -1.25 2.24 -11.80
N GLN A 180 -1.60 2.52 -13.05
CA GLN A 180 -1.60 3.87 -13.59
C GLN A 180 -2.67 4.75 -12.93
N GLN A 181 -3.90 4.26 -12.77
CA GLN A 181 -5.00 5.03 -12.20
C GLN A 181 -4.76 5.36 -10.73
N VAL A 182 -4.27 4.42 -9.92
CA VAL A 182 -3.86 4.68 -8.52
C VAL A 182 -2.69 5.65 -8.47
N TYR A 183 -1.73 5.50 -9.38
CA TYR A 183 -0.59 6.42 -9.47
C TYR A 183 -1.02 7.85 -9.77
N PHE A 184 -2.00 8.05 -10.65
CA PHE A 184 -2.55 9.37 -10.96
C PHE A 184 -3.62 9.86 -9.99
N GLY A 185 -3.96 9.10 -8.94
CA GLY A 185 -4.73 9.60 -7.82
C GLY A 185 -6.03 8.89 -7.48
N LEU A 186 -6.44 7.84 -8.23
CA LEU A 186 -7.67 7.11 -7.90
C LEU A 186 -7.47 6.19 -6.70
N ALA A 187 -7.33 6.80 -5.53
CA ALA A 187 -7.26 6.18 -4.21
C ALA A 187 -7.84 7.12 -3.15
N GLY A 188 -8.51 6.57 -2.15
CA GLY A 188 -9.06 7.30 -1.03
C GLY A 188 -9.19 6.43 0.23
N ILE A 189 -9.36 7.04 1.38
CA ILE A 189 -9.51 6.35 2.66
C ILE A 189 -10.99 6.05 2.95
N TYR A 190 -11.24 4.88 3.54
CA TYR A 190 -12.53 4.46 4.05
C TYR A 190 -12.39 4.12 5.53
N MET A 191 -13.01 4.89 6.41
CA MET A 191 -12.94 4.71 7.86
C MET A 191 -14.23 4.11 8.38
N VAL A 192 -14.09 3.01 9.12
CA VAL A 192 -15.21 2.40 9.86
C VAL A 192 -15.03 2.72 11.33
N GLU A 193 -16.12 3.13 11.99
CA GLU A 193 -16.14 3.52 13.40
C GLU A 193 -17.11 2.64 14.20
N ASP A 194 -16.69 2.23 15.39
CA ASP A 194 -17.48 1.50 16.36
C ASP A 194 -17.35 2.10 17.78
N GLU A 195 -17.79 1.35 18.79
CA GLU A 195 -17.70 1.81 20.19
C GLU A 195 -16.29 1.75 20.75
N ASP A 196 -15.48 0.75 20.34
CA ASP A 196 -14.09 0.62 20.76
C ASP A 196 -13.28 1.83 20.28
N GLU A 197 -13.52 2.28 19.04
CA GLU A 197 -12.91 3.46 18.46
C GLU A 197 -13.26 4.74 19.24
N ARG A 198 -14.54 4.91 19.59
CA ARG A 198 -14.97 6.08 20.37
C ARG A 198 -14.37 6.09 21.77
N ALA A 199 -14.32 4.92 22.42
CA ALA A 199 -13.70 4.78 23.73
C ALA A 199 -12.20 5.11 23.68
N LEU A 200 -11.49 4.66 22.65
CA LEU A 200 -10.07 4.94 22.44
C LEU A 200 -9.82 6.44 22.22
N ARG A 201 -10.58 7.10 21.35
CA ARG A 201 -10.47 8.56 21.12
C ARG A 201 -10.63 9.35 22.41
N ASN A 202 -11.63 9.00 23.22
CA ASN A 202 -11.87 9.65 24.50
C ASN A 202 -10.70 9.42 25.48
N ALA A 203 -10.18 8.20 25.56
CA ALA A 203 -9.05 7.87 26.43
C ALA A 203 -7.77 8.60 26.02
N LEU A 204 -7.50 8.71 24.73
CA LEU A 204 -6.34 9.40 24.18
C LEU A 204 -6.51 10.92 24.13
N GLN A 205 -7.72 11.45 24.33
CA GLN A 205 -8.06 12.87 24.15
C GLN A 205 -7.62 13.41 22.78
N ILE A 206 -7.96 12.68 21.74
CA ILE A 206 -7.61 13.00 20.36
C ILE A 206 -8.80 13.53 19.58
N GLU A 207 -8.49 14.42 18.63
CA GLU A 207 -9.46 15.08 17.76
C GLU A 207 -9.01 14.96 16.31
N PRO A 208 -9.92 14.54 15.38
CA PRO A 208 -9.62 14.48 13.95
C PRO A 208 -9.13 15.83 13.39
N GLY A 209 -8.07 15.80 12.59
CA GLY A 209 -7.47 16.99 11.98
C GLY A 209 -6.59 17.82 12.92
N LEU A 210 -6.58 17.54 14.23
CA LEU A 210 -5.76 18.24 15.21
C LEU A 210 -4.58 17.36 15.67
N ASN A 211 -4.85 16.22 16.29
CA ASN A 211 -3.86 15.27 16.74
C ASN A 211 -4.22 13.80 16.39
N GLU A 212 -5.27 13.59 15.60
CA GLU A 212 -5.52 12.39 14.81
C GLU A 212 -5.41 12.76 13.34
N ILE A 213 -4.38 12.28 12.67
CA ILE A 213 -4.02 12.68 11.32
C ILE A 213 -3.83 11.42 10.45
N PRO A 214 -4.61 11.24 9.39
CA PRO A 214 -4.34 10.21 8.40
C PRO A 214 -3.09 10.59 7.59
N LEU A 215 -2.24 9.61 7.30
CA LEU A 215 -1.03 9.77 6.51
C LEU A 215 -1.05 8.76 5.35
N ILE A 216 -1.39 9.22 4.16
CA ILE A 216 -1.29 8.43 2.93
C ILE A 216 0.11 8.66 2.37
N ILE A 217 1.00 7.67 2.52
CA ILE A 217 2.38 7.74 2.02
C ILE A 217 2.40 7.18 0.60
N GLN A 218 2.96 7.94 -0.32
CA GLN A 218 3.09 7.58 -1.73
C GLN A 218 4.43 8.09 -2.26
N ASP A 219 4.94 7.43 -3.28
CA ASP A 219 6.11 7.90 -4.03
C ASP A 219 5.76 8.16 -5.49
N ARG A 220 6.31 9.21 -6.06
CA ARG A 220 5.98 9.69 -7.41
C ARG A 220 7.24 10.15 -8.14
N GLN A 221 7.16 10.13 -9.47
CA GLN A 221 8.17 10.73 -10.36
C GLN A 221 7.62 12.00 -11.00
N PHE A 222 8.50 12.99 -11.12
CA PHE A 222 8.19 14.23 -11.80
C PHE A 222 9.23 14.47 -12.90
N ASN A 223 8.78 14.96 -14.06
CA ASN A 223 9.69 15.36 -15.12
C ASN A 223 10.43 16.67 -14.78
N SER A 224 11.33 17.10 -15.66
CA SER A 224 12.10 18.35 -15.50
C SER A 224 11.23 19.61 -15.45
N ALA A 225 10.01 19.57 -15.98
CA ALA A 225 9.02 20.63 -15.87
C ALA A 225 8.26 20.62 -14.53
N GLY A 226 8.45 19.58 -13.71
CA GLY A 226 7.76 19.40 -12.43
C GLY A 226 6.36 18.76 -12.55
N GLU A 227 6.03 18.19 -13.70
CA GLU A 227 4.77 17.48 -13.91
C GLU A 227 4.88 16.02 -13.48
N LEU A 228 3.83 15.48 -12.88
CA LEU A 228 3.71 14.07 -12.54
C LEU A 228 3.80 13.20 -13.80
N THR A 229 4.66 12.18 -13.75
CA THR A 229 4.86 11.25 -14.87
C THR A 229 4.77 9.79 -14.43
N TYR A 230 4.18 8.97 -15.29
CA TYR A 230 4.18 7.50 -15.18
C TYR A 230 4.77 6.97 -16.49
N ALA A 231 6.09 6.80 -16.50
CA ALA A 231 6.78 6.38 -17.70
C ALA A 231 6.84 4.85 -17.79
N PHE A 232 6.43 4.30 -18.91
CA PHE A 232 6.61 2.88 -19.18
C PHE A 232 8.10 2.55 -19.30
N ASN A 233 8.58 1.72 -18.38
CA ASN A 233 9.90 1.11 -18.43
C ASN A 233 9.70 -0.39 -18.14
N PRO A 234 10.10 -1.30 -19.04
CA PRO A 234 9.87 -2.75 -18.87
C PRO A 234 10.40 -3.29 -17.54
N MET A 235 11.53 -2.79 -17.04
CA MET A 235 12.10 -3.21 -15.76
C MET A 235 11.26 -2.70 -14.58
N GLN A 236 10.87 -1.43 -14.58
CA GLN A 236 9.98 -0.86 -13.56
C GLN A 236 8.61 -1.54 -13.59
N HIS A 237 8.11 -1.87 -14.77
CA HIS A 237 6.87 -2.61 -14.89
C HIS A 237 6.99 -4.02 -14.29
N HIS A 238 8.13 -4.70 -14.48
CA HIS A 238 8.38 -6.03 -13.92
C HIS A 238 8.68 -6.01 -12.41
N MET A 239 9.37 -4.98 -11.90
CA MET A 239 9.79 -4.90 -10.49
C MET A 239 8.85 -4.05 -9.64
N GLY A 240 8.02 -3.24 -10.26
CA GLY A 240 7.18 -2.23 -9.63
C GLY A 240 7.71 -0.81 -9.82
N GLN A 241 6.78 0.14 -9.95
CA GLN A 241 7.10 1.55 -10.13
C GLN A 241 7.60 2.17 -8.83
N LEU A 242 8.80 2.73 -8.85
CA LEU A 242 9.37 3.52 -7.75
C LEU A 242 9.48 4.99 -8.15
N GLY A 243 9.05 5.87 -7.24
CA GLY A 243 9.22 7.32 -7.38
C GLY A 243 10.49 7.83 -6.71
N ASP A 244 10.93 9.01 -7.11
CA ASP A 244 12.07 9.75 -6.51
C ASP A 244 11.62 10.82 -5.50
N THR A 245 10.34 11.05 -5.40
CA THR A 245 9.73 12.06 -4.54
C THR A 245 8.67 11.40 -3.66
N ILE A 246 8.86 11.50 -2.34
CA ILE A 246 7.89 11.00 -1.37
C ILE A 246 6.84 12.08 -1.12
N LEU A 247 5.58 11.66 -1.15
CA LEU A 247 4.42 12.49 -0.81
C LEU A 247 3.71 11.90 0.40
N VAL A 248 3.22 12.75 1.28
CA VAL A 248 2.24 12.38 2.30
C VAL A 248 1.01 13.26 2.11
N ASN A 249 -0.16 12.65 2.00
CA ASN A 249 -1.41 13.37 1.69
C ASN A 249 -1.24 14.29 0.47
N LEU A 250 -0.61 13.78 -0.60
CA LEU A 250 -0.31 14.51 -1.83
C LEU A 250 0.64 15.71 -1.67
N THR A 251 1.26 15.88 -0.51
CA THR A 251 2.25 16.94 -0.24
C THR A 251 3.66 16.39 -0.42
N PRO A 252 4.47 16.86 -1.36
CA PRO A 252 5.87 16.48 -1.51
C PRO A 252 6.72 17.11 -0.40
N HIS A 253 7.72 16.38 0.10
CA HIS A 253 8.61 16.82 1.17
C HIS A 253 7.86 17.47 2.34
N PRO A 254 6.87 16.77 2.95
CA PRO A 254 5.93 17.38 3.88
C PRO A 254 6.58 17.75 5.22
N LYS A 255 6.09 18.85 5.80
CA LYS A 255 6.38 19.26 7.17
C LYS A 255 5.08 19.35 7.97
N LEU A 256 5.02 18.65 9.09
CA LEU A 256 3.95 18.74 10.07
C LEU A 256 4.42 19.57 11.26
N GLU A 257 3.70 20.62 11.61
CA GLU A 257 3.92 21.40 12.83
C GLU A 257 3.05 20.87 13.95
N ILE A 258 3.67 20.53 15.08
CA ILE A 258 3.01 19.93 16.24
C ILE A 258 3.27 20.71 17.53
N THR A 259 2.48 20.37 18.55
CA THR A 259 2.77 20.67 19.95
C THR A 259 3.25 19.40 20.68
N ASN A 260 3.87 19.53 21.84
CA ASN A 260 4.37 18.39 22.62
C ASN A 260 3.25 17.63 23.36
N ARG A 261 2.49 16.81 22.63
CA ARG A 261 1.40 15.95 23.14
C ARG A 261 1.33 14.62 22.38
N LEU A 262 0.33 13.78 22.70
CA LEU A 262 0.04 12.57 21.94
C LEU A 262 -0.54 12.90 20.56
N TYR A 263 -0.05 12.18 19.56
CA TYR A 263 -0.57 12.18 18.20
C TYR A 263 -0.93 10.76 17.78
N ARG A 264 -2.05 10.60 17.10
CA ARG A 264 -2.43 9.37 16.42
C ARG A 264 -2.26 9.54 14.95
N PHE A 265 -1.42 8.73 14.35
CA PHE A 265 -1.23 8.68 12.91
C PHE A 265 -1.85 7.41 12.34
N ARG A 266 -2.79 7.58 11.43
CA ARG A 266 -3.37 6.47 10.69
C ARG A 266 -2.66 6.39 9.34
N VAL A 267 -1.71 5.46 9.22
CA VAL A 267 -0.79 5.36 8.10
C VAL A 267 -1.30 4.35 7.09
N LEU A 268 -1.43 4.77 5.84
CA LEU A 268 -1.64 3.92 4.67
C LEU A 268 -0.38 3.96 3.80
N ASN A 269 0.16 2.81 3.45
CA ASN A 269 1.09 2.74 2.33
C ASN A 269 0.29 2.67 1.02
N GLY A 270 0.09 3.81 0.38
CA GLY A 270 -0.61 3.99 -0.89
C GLY A 270 0.33 4.08 -2.10
N SER A 271 1.58 3.64 -1.95
CA SER A 271 2.53 3.51 -3.07
C SER A 271 2.18 2.33 -3.96
N ASN A 272 2.54 2.39 -5.23
CA ASN A 272 2.32 1.28 -6.15
C ASN A 272 3.10 0.02 -5.75
N SER A 273 4.37 0.18 -5.34
CA SER A 273 5.27 -0.97 -5.09
C SER A 273 6.24 -0.80 -3.93
N ARG A 274 6.44 0.44 -3.43
CA ARG A 274 7.46 0.73 -2.42
C ARG A 274 7.09 0.21 -1.04
N ILE A 275 7.98 -0.56 -0.45
CA ILE A 275 7.95 -0.97 0.96
C ILE A 275 8.68 0.09 1.78
N TYR A 276 8.17 0.44 2.95
CA TYR A 276 8.81 1.33 3.90
C TYR A 276 9.16 0.58 5.19
N LYS A 277 10.27 0.96 5.83
CA LYS A 277 10.64 0.56 7.19
C LYS A 277 10.57 1.78 8.09
N LEU A 278 9.39 2.03 8.65
CA LEU A 278 9.06 3.27 9.35
C LEU A 278 9.78 3.41 10.69
N ALA A 279 10.35 4.58 10.94
CA ALA A 279 10.90 4.98 12.24
C ALA A 279 10.74 6.49 12.46
N PHE A 280 10.54 6.90 13.71
CA PHE A 280 10.64 8.31 14.12
C PHE A 280 12.06 8.57 14.65
N VAL A 281 12.75 9.54 14.05
CA VAL A 281 14.16 9.82 14.35
C VAL A 281 14.32 11.27 14.80
N HIS A 282 14.96 11.49 15.96
CA HIS A 282 15.33 12.80 16.49
C HIS A 282 16.86 12.86 16.67
N GLY A 283 17.54 13.69 15.87
CA GLY A 283 19.00 13.61 15.75
C GLY A 283 19.41 12.21 15.26
N ASP A 284 20.26 11.52 16.03
CA ASP A 284 20.73 10.16 15.74
C ASP A 284 19.94 9.06 16.49
N LYS A 285 18.84 9.43 17.16
CA LYS A 285 18.08 8.50 18.02
C LYS A 285 16.73 8.15 17.41
N MET A 286 16.44 6.86 17.31
CA MET A 286 15.09 6.37 17.07
C MET A 286 14.24 6.58 18.32
N LEU A 287 13.07 7.19 18.15
CA LEU A 287 12.08 7.37 19.20
C LEU A 287 11.09 6.21 19.20
N PRO A 288 10.65 5.76 20.38
CA PRO A 288 9.62 4.73 20.47
C PRO A 288 8.26 5.30 20.03
N TYR A 289 7.44 4.43 19.43
CA TYR A 289 6.03 4.68 19.17
C TYR A 289 5.22 3.41 19.42
N SER A 290 3.92 3.57 19.61
CA SER A 290 3.02 2.45 19.87
C SER A 290 2.19 2.13 18.64
N ILE A 291 2.20 0.88 18.18
CA ILE A 291 1.25 0.37 17.19
C ILE A 291 0.02 -0.12 17.97
N ILE A 292 -1.14 0.42 17.63
CA ILE A 292 -2.41 0.16 18.28
C ILE A 292 -3.43 -0.53 17.36
N GLY A 293 -3.15 -0.56 16.06
CA GLY A 293 -4.01 -1.19 15.06
C GLY A 293 -3.26 -1.51 13.77
N THR A 294 -3.85 -2.37 12.98
CA THR A 294 -3.37 -2.83 11.67
C THR A 294 -4.49 -2.76 10.64
N ASP A 295 -4.37 -3.46 9.52
CA ASP A 295 -5.29 -3.40 8.36
C ASP A 295 -6.78 -3.43 8.75
N ALA A 296 -7.19 -4.40 9.56
CA ALA A 296 -8.59 -4.61 9.89
C ALA A 296 -8.91 -4.27 11.36
N GLY A 297 -8.32 -3.18 11.86
CA GLY A 297 -8.72 -2.53 13.10
C GLY A 297 -7.74 -2.67 14.27
N LEU A 298 -8.24 -2.35 15.45
CA LEU A 298 -7.44 -2.27 16.67
C LEU A 298 -6.88 -3.63 17.08
N LEU A 299 -5.63 -3.60 17.58
CA LEU A 299 -5.00 -4.71 18.30
C LEU A 299 -5.66 -4.93 19.66
N GLU A 300 -5.36 -6.04 20.34
CA GLU A 300 -5.85 -6.27 21.70
C GLU A 300 -5.24 -5.30 22.71
N ARG A 301 -3.99 -4.91 22.47
CA ARG A 301 -3.21 -3.95 23.27
C ARG A 301 -2.21 -3.20 22.39
N ALA A 302 -1.67 -2.12 22.90
CA ALA A 302 -0.59 -1.41 22.22
C ALA A 302 0.72 -2.19 22.30
N HIS A 303 1.51 -2.12 21.24
CA HIS A 303 2.86 -2.67 21.16
C HIS A 303 3.85 -1.56 20.85
N VAL A 304 4.84 -1.39 21.71
CA VAL A 304 5.88 -0.36 21.54
C VAL A 304 6.98 -0.90 20.64
N THR A 305 7.36 -0.09 19.65
CA THR A 305 8.48 -0.37 18.75
C THR A 305 9.24 0.92 18.42
N GLN A 306 10.38 0.80 17.76
CA GLN A 306 11.11 1.92 17.16
C GLN A 306 11.13 1.84 15.62
N GLN A 307 10.76 0.69 15.06
CA GLN A 307 10.73 0.47 13.62
C GLN A 307 9.74 -0.64 13.26
N GLU A 308 9.09 -0.52 12.11
CA GLU A 308 8.20 -1.56 11.57
C GLU A 308 8.10 -1.44 10.05
N TYR A 309 7.88 -2.57 9.38
CA TYR A 309 7.63 -2.60 7.94
C TYR A 309 6.17 -2.29 7.61
N ILE A 310 5.97 -1.62 6.49
CA ILE A 310 4.64 -1.42 5.88
C ILE A 310 4.75 -1.54 4.36
N SER A 311 4.08 -2.52 3.79
CA SER A 311 4.05 -2.77 2.34
C SER A 311 2.83 -2.13 1.66
N PRO A 312 2.83 -1.98 0.32
CA PRO A 312 1.67 -1.46 -0.40
C PRO A 312 0.36 -2.13 0.00
N GLY A 313 -0.65 -1.35 0.26
CA GLY A 313 -1.97 -1.79 0.73
C GLY A 313 -2.09 -1.98 2.23
N GLU A 314 -1.00 -2.12 2.98
CA GLU A 314 -1.08 -2.25 4.45
C GLU A 314 -1.37 -0.92 5.14
N ARG A 315 -1.98 -1.01 6.32
CA ARG A 315 -2.28 0.12 7.21
C ARG A 315 -1.72 -0.12 8.60
N LEU A 316 -1.27 0.98 9.21
CA LEU A 316 -0.83 1.02 10.61
C LEU A 316 -1.55 2.14 11.34
N ASP A 317 -1.98 1.84 12.56
CA ASP A 317 -2.53 2.82 13.50
C ASP A 317 -1.51 3.05 14.61
N ILE A 318 -0.92 4.25 14.64
CA ILE A 318 0.24 4.58 15.45
C ILE A 318 -0.11 5.67 16.46
N VAL A 319 0.28 5.49 17.72
CA VAL A 319 0.34 6.58 18.71
C VAL A 319 1.78 6.98 18.91
N PHE A 320 2.08 8.23 18.62
CA PHE A 320 3.37 8.89 18.84
C PHE A 320 3.26 9.87 20.01
N ASP A 321 4.06 9.64 21.05
CA ASP A 321 4.10 10.52 22.23
C ASP A 321 5.20 11.58 22.08
N ALA A 322 4.80 12.79 21.73
CA ALA A 322 5.70 13.94 21.64
C ALA A 322 5.84 14.72 22.96
N SER A 323 5.26 14.24 24.09
CA SER A 323 5.21 15.00 25.36
C SER A 323 6.58 15.31 25.97
N GLN A 324 7.60 14.52 25.63
CA GLN A 324 8.97 14.72 26.10
C GLN A 324 9.79 15.66 25.20
N LEU A 325 9.27 16.03 24.04
CA LEU A 325 9.91 16.95 23.11
C LEU A 325 9.67 18.40 23.53
N ARG A 326 10.52 19.31 23.08
CA ARG A 326 10.48 20.73 23.38
C ARG A 326 10.24 21.56 22.12
N ALA A 327 9.75 22.76 22.29
CA ALA A 327 9.68 23.72 21.19
C ALA A 327 11.07 23.92 20.56
N GLY A 328 11.15 23.76 19.26
CA GLY A 328 12.39 23.78 18.48
C GLY A 328 12.93 22.39 18.12
N ASP A 329 12.45 21.32 18.75
CA ASP A 329 12.85 19.96 18.38
C ASP A 329 12.28 19.58 17.01
N GLU A 330 13.08 18.84 16.24
CA GLU A 330 12.72 18.29 14.95
C GLU A 330 12.82 16.77 14.97
N VAL A 331 11.75 16.11 14.56
CA VAL A 331 11.66 14.65 14.40
C VAL A 331 11.39 14.36 12.93
N TYR A 332 11.99 13.29 12.42
CA TYR A 332 11.78 12.85 11.06
C TYR A 332 11.12 11.48 11.06
N LEU A 333 9.95 11.36 10.42
CA LEU A 333 9.44 10.06 10.00
C LEU A 333 10.29 9.64 8.81
N LYS A 334 11.02 8.53 8.95
CA LYS A 334 11.92 7.99 7.92
C LYS A 334 11.49 6.60 7.48
N SER A 335 11.91 6.20 6.28
CA SER A 335 12.13 4.81 5.93
C SER A 335 13.59 4.49 6.21
N LEU A 336 13.85 3.53 7.08
CA LEU A 336 15.21 3.06 7.36
C LEU A 336 15.72 2.15 6.24
N ALA A 337 17.04 1.99 6.15
CA ALA A 337 17.64 1.06 5.22
C ALA A 337 17.24 -0.40 5.53
N PHE A 338 17.05 -1.20 4.47
CA PHE A 338 16.86 -2.64 4.53
C PHE A 338 17.27 -3.30 3.21
N ASP A 339 17.55 -4.60 3.21
CA ASP A 339 17.83 -5.36 2.00
C ASP A 339 16.55 -6.03 1.48
N PRO A 340 15.96 -5.58 0.38
CA PRO A 340 14.74 -6.17 -0.16
C PRO A 340 14.95 -7.59 -0.72
N LEU A 341 16.19 -8.01 -0.96
CA LEU A 341 16.53 -9.31 -1.52
C LEU A 341 17.17 -10.27 -0.49
N GLU A 342 17.28 -9.87 0.77
CA GLU A 342 17.78 -10.76 1.82
C GLU A 342 16.95 -12.06 1.86
N GLY A 343 17.62 -13.20 1.88
CA GLY A 343 17.00 -14.53 1.82
C GLY A 343 16.76 -15.05 0.40
N GLY A 344 16.92 -14.19 -0.61
CA GLY A 344 16.78 -14.56 -2.01
C GLY A 344 18.10 -14.92 -2.69
N THR A 345 18.02 -15.68 -3.78
CA THR A 345 19.17 -16.04 -4.62
C THR A 345 19.35 -15.13 -5.84
N MET A 346 18.59 -14.04 -5.94
CA MET A 346 18.73 -13.05 -7.02
C MET A 346 20.00 -12.20 -6.95
N LEU A 347 20.83 -12.35 -5.92
CA LEU A 347 22.11 -11.66 -5.73
C LEU A 347 23.03 -11.72 -6.96
N GLY A 348 23.00 -12.82 -7.75
CA GLY A 348 23.76 -12.92 -9.00
C GLY A 348 23.23 -12.07 -10.16
N MET A 349 21.98 -11.67 -10.15
CA MET A 349 21.41 -10.78 -11.18
C MET A 349 21.67 -9.29 -10.88
N GLY A 350 21.80 -8.91 -9.61
CA GLY A 350 22.18 -7.55 -9.22
C GLY A 350 23.60 -7.19 -9.67
N GLU A 351 24.58 -8.10 -9.55
CA GLU A 351 25.94 -7.91 -10.07
C GLU A 351 25.97 -7.97 -11.62
N LEU A 352 25.16 -8.82 -12.24
CA LEU A 352 25.07 -8.94 -13.70
C LEU A 352 24.37 -7.72 -14.36
N MET A 353 23.54 -7.00 -13.61
CA MET A 353 22.80 -5.81 -14.04
C MET A 353 23.38 -4.48 -13.52
N GLY A 354 24.62 -4.47 -13.05
CA GLY A 354 25.31 -3.22 -12.68
C GLY A 354 25.09 -2.76 -11.24
N GLY A 355 24.90 -3.68 -10.32
CA GLY A 355 24.68 -3.40 -8.90
C GLY A 355 23.24 -3.06 -8.58
N VAL A 356 22.83 -3.22 -7.31
CA VAL A 356 21.49 -2.89 -6.79
C VAL A 356 21.11 -1.41 -6.98
N SER A 357 22.09 -0.56 -7.34
CA SER A 357 21.95 0.84 -7.72
C SER A 357 21.25 1.09 -9.07
N GLY A 358 20.77 0.05 -9.76
CA GLY A 358 20.15 0.13 -11.09
C GLY A 358 18.61 0.00 -11.15
N TRP A 359 17.93 -0.16 -10.03
CA TRP A 359 16.49 -0.36 -10.00
C TRP A 359 15.71 0.97 -10.04
N GLY A 360 15.65 1.59 -11.15
CA GLY A 360 14.77 2.73 -11.41
C GLY A 360 15.42 3.88 -12.17
N GLY A 361 15.22 4.03 -13.44
CA GLY A 361 15.21 5.11 -14.40
C GLY A 361 16.23 6.27 -14.26
N THR A 362 16.47 7.01 -15.19
CA THR A 362 17.20 8.27 -15.50
C THR A 362 18.00 9.00 -14.38
N GLU A 363 19.15 9.53 -14.74
CA GLU A 363 20.09 10.31 -13.93
C GLU A 363 19.42 11.38 -13.04
N GLY A 364 19.31 11.08 -11.75
CA GLY A 364 18.82 11.92 -10.65
C GLY A 364 19.03 11.14 -9.36
N ALA A 365 19.06 11.77 -8.20
CA ALA A 365 19.18 11.10 -6.92
C ALA A 365 17.98 10.13 -6.73
N ARG A 366 18.22 8.85 -6.92
CA ARG A 366 17.20 7.82 -6.88
C ARG A 366 16.98 7.33 -5.45
N LEU A 367 15.72 7.14 -5.11
CA LEU A 367 15.33 6.41 -3.91
C LEU A 367 15.12 4.94 -4.29
N ASP A 368 16.18 4.13 -4.24
CA ASP A 368 16.08 2.70 -4.49
C ASP A 368 15.20 2.01 -3.43
N LEU A 369 14.63 0.85 -3.76
CA LEU A 369 13.91 0.05 -2.76
C LEU A 369 14.89 -0.41 -1.67
N GLY A 370 14.53 -0.14 -0.42
CA GLY A 370 15.41 -0.43 0.73
C GLY A 370 16.41 0.67 1.08
N ALA A 371 16.46 1.77 0.34
CA ALA A 371 17.27 2.93 0.73
C ALA A 371 16.70 3.63 1.98
N GLU A 372 17.58 4.28 2.76
CA GLU A 372 17.15 5.17 3.83
C GLU A 372 16.83 6.56 3.27
N PHE A 373 15.68 7.12 3.68
CA PHE A 373 15.27 8.48 3.33
C PHE A 373 14.22 9.04 4.28
N GLU A 374 14.03 10.35 4.19
CA GLU A 374 13.01 11.08 4.91
C GLU A 374 11.66 10.97 4.21
N ILE A 375 10.61 10.63 4.99
CA ILE A 375 9.22 10.63 4.53
C ILE A 375 8.56 11.96 4.88
N MET A 376 8.71 12.42 6.14
CA MET A 376 8.07 13.64 6.63
C MET A 376 8.87 14.24 7.77
N LYS A 377 9.02 15.57 7.74
CA LYS A 377 9.54 16.34 8.87
C LYS A 377 8.42 16.69 9.84
N ILE A 378 8.67 16.51 11.14
CA ILE A 378 7.77 16.90 12.24
C ILE A 378 8.50 17.93 13.10
N ALA A 379 7.95 19.13 13.20
CA ALA A 379 8.55 20.22 13.98
C ALA A 379 7.69 20.57 15.19
N VAL A 380 8.26 20.52 16.37
CA VAL A 380 7.59 20.99 17.59
C VAL A 380 7.69 22.51 17.63
N THR A 381 6.61 23.22 17.33
CA THR A 381 6.63 24.69 17.21
C THR A 381 6.30 25.41 18.50
N ARG A 382 5.57 24.76 19.40
CA ARG A 382 5.20 25.30 20.71
C ARG A 382 4.93 24.19 21.72
N GLU A 383 5.05 24.52 23.00
CA GLU A 383 4.61 23.63 24.06
C GLU A 383 3.08 23.68 24.21
N SER A 384 2.47 22.55 24.53
CA SER A 384 1.05 22.48 24.85
C SER A 384 0.81 23.18 26.19
N PRO A 385 -0.16 24.11 26.30
CA PRO A 385 -0.44 24.81 27.55
C PRO A 385 -0.96 23.89 28.65
N ALA A 386 -1.52 22.74 28.33
CA ALA A 386 -1.82 21.66 29.25
C ALA A 386 -1.24 20.37 28.68
N ARG A 387 -0.46 19.62 29.47
CA ARG A 387 -0.09 18.26 29.07
C ARG A 387 -1.37 17.44 28.99
N PRO A 388 -1.76 16.90 27.83
CA PRO A 388 -2.91 16.02 27.78
C PRO A 388 -2.64 14.84 28.69
N SER A 389 -3.59 14.52 29.54
CA SER A 389 -3.56 13.33 30.40
C SER A 389 -4.04 12.08 29.64
N GLY A 390 -4.17 12.16 28.32
CA GLY A 390 -4.53 11.02 27.47
C GLY A 390 -3.54 9.87 27.65
N MET A 391 -4.07 8.67 27.80
CA MET A 391 -3.27 7.46 28.00
C MET A 391 -3.84 6.34 27.15
N ILE A 392 -2.93 5.54 26.56
CA ILE A 392 -3.35 4.35 25.82
C ILE A 392 -3.96 3.35 26.82
N PRO A 393 -5.21 2.92 26.64
CA PRO A 393 -5.81 1.91 27.50
C PRO A 393 -5.03 0.59 27.45
N PRO A 394 -4.95 -0.16 28.55
CA PRO A 394 -4.26 -1.46 28.56
C PRO A 394 -4.92 -2.51 27.67
N LYS A 395 -6.21 -2.37 27.41
CA LYS A 395 -6.99 -3.17 26.45
C LYS A 395 -7.61 -2.23 25.42
N LEU A 396 -7.38 -2.52 24.14
CA LEU A 396 -7.91 -1.71 23.02
C LEU A 396 -9.13 -2.37 22.37
N SER A 397 -9.07 -3.70 22.20
CA SER A 397 -10.15 -4.46 21.59
C SER A 397 -10.12 -5.92 22.04
N THR A 398 -11.00 -6.73 21.48
CA THR A 398 -10.94 -8.19 21.60
C THR A 398 -10.78 -8.79 20.21
N ILE A 399 -9.77 -9.64 20.05
CA ILE A 399 -9.53 -10.41 18.83
C ILE A 399 -9.83 -11.87 19.10
N ALA A 400 -10.96 -12.35 18.57
CA ALA A 400 -11.26 -13.78 18.61
C ALA A 400 -10.21 -14.50 17.74
N ARG A 401 -9.50 -15.48 18.32
CA ARG A 401 -8.56 -16.31 17.57
C ARG A 401 -9.31 -17.36 16.78
N ILE A 402 -8.94 -17.53 15.50
CA ILE A 402 -9.50 -18.57 14.66
C ILE A 402 -9.03 -19.93 15.20
N ASP A 403 -9.97 -20.82 15.51
CA ASP A 403 -9.65 -22.20 15.86
C ASP A 403 -9.26 -22.98 14.59
N THR A 404 -7.99 -23.33 14.51
CA THR A 404 -7.43 -24.04 13.35
C THR A 404 -7.49 -25.56 13.49
N GLY A 405 -8.12 -26.08 14.55
CA GLY A 405 -8.38 -27.51 14.74
C GLY A 405 -9.27 -28.05 13.61
N GLY A 406 -8.73 -28.91 12.74
CA GLY A 406 -9.48 -29.44 11.60
C GLY A 406 -9.54 -28.53 10.36
N ALA A 407 -8.81 -27.40 10.34
CA ALA A 407 -8.75 -26.51 9.20
C ALA A 407 -8.22 -27.18 7.93
N VAL A 408 -8.80 -26.85 6.78
CA VAL A 408 -8.31 -27.30 5.48
C VAL A 408 -6.98 -26.61 5.18
N ARG A 409 -5.97 -27.36 4.74
CA ARG A 409 -4.67 -26.79 4.38
C ARG A 409 -4.57 -26.53 2.88
N ARG A 410 -3.95 -25.41 2.53
CA ARG A 410 -3.73 -24.99 1.16
C ARG A 410 -2.34 -24.41 0.98
N ASP A 411 -1.64 -24.87 -0.05
CA ASP A 411 -0.38 -24.29 -0.47
C ASP A 411 -0.62 -23.22 -1.54
N VAL A 412 -0.03 -22.06 -1.33
CA VAL A 412 -0.03 -20.95 -2.29
C VAL A 412 1.42 -20.59 -2.62
N ARG A 413 1.84 -20.76 -3.86
CA ARG A 413 3.22 -20.57 -4.30
C ARG A 413 3.34 -19.34 -5.18
N LEU A 414 4.22 -18.43 -4.78
CA LEU A 414 4.59 -17.24 -5.53
C LEU A 414 5.89 -17.53 -6.28
N THR A 415 5.86 -17.41 -7.60
CA THR A 415 7.00 -17.79 -8.46
C THR A 415 7.14 -16.81 -9.62
N VAL A 416 8.30 -16.84 -10.28
CA VAL A 416 8.54 -16.10 -11.52
C VAL A 416 8.87 -17.07 -12.65
N ARG A 417 8.31 -16.84 -13.83
CA ARG A 417 8.64 -17.59 -15.05
C ARG A 417 8.53 -16.69 -16.29
N ARG A 418 9.58 -16.62 -17.07
CA ARG A 418 9.62 -15.80 -18.29
C ARG A 418 9.22 -14.33 -18.05
N MET A 419 9.74 -13.73 -17.01
CA MET A 419 9.44 -12.36 -16.58
C MET A 419 7.96 -12.12 -16.21
N LEU A 420 7.22 -13.17 -15.86
CA LEU A 420 5.86 -13.07 -15.33
C LEU A 420 5.86 -13.58 -13.88
N TRP A 421 5.25 -12.82 -12.99
CA TRP A 421 4.97 -13.24 -11.63
C TRP A 421 3.71 -14.09 -11.60
N LEU A 422 3.74 -15.20 -10.86
CA LEU A 422 2.71 -16.23 -10.92
C LEU A 422 2.25 -16.60 -9.51
N ILE A 423 0.96 -16.89 -9.37
CA ILE A 423 0.37 -17.54 -8.20
C ILE A 423 -0.01 -18.97 -8.62
N ASN A 424 0.58 -19.98 -7.96
CA ASN A 424 0.39 -21.39 -8.29
C ASN A 424 0.68 -21.73 -9.77
N GLY A 425 1.64 -21.00 -10.38
CA GLY A 425 2.02 -21.20 -11.78
C GLY A 425 1.07 -20.57 -12.80
N GLU A 426 0.12 -19.76 -12.37
CA GLU A 426 -0.90 -19.12 -13.20
C GLU A 426 -0.84 -17.59 -13.15
N THR A 427 -1.32 -16.96 -14.22
CA THR A 427 -1.68 -15.54 -14.28
C THR A 427 -3.19 -15.38 -14.34
N PHE A 428 -3.66 -14.17 -14.11
CA PHE A 428 -5.09 -13.86 -14.14
C PHE A 428 -5.78 -14.27 -15.43
N THR A 429 -6.89 -14.95 -15.28
CA THR A 429 -7.80 -15.31 -16.35
C THR A 429 -9.24 -15.15 -15.84
N PRO A 430 -10.10 -14.32 -16.47
CA PRO A 430 -11.40 -13.94 -15.93
C PRO A 430 -12.33 -15.09 -15.54
N ASP A 431 -12.30 -16.19 -16.29
CA ASP A 431 -13.23 -17.32 -16.11
C ASP A 431 -12.57 -18.55 -15.47
N ARG A 432 -11.38 -18.39 -14.84
CA ARG A 432 -10.69 -19.46 -14.09
C ARG A 432 -10.69 -19.16 -12.61
N TYR A 433 -10.85 -20.20 -11.82
CA TYR A 433 -10.91 -20.15 -10.35
C TYR A 433 -9.88 -21.10 -9.74
N PRO A 434 -8.58 -20.75 -9.75
CA PRO A 434 -7.51 -21.60 -9.24
C PRO A 434 -7.59 -21.81 -7.72
N LEU A 435 -8.15 -20.84 -7.01
CA LEU A 435 -8.43 -20.94 -5.58
C LEU A 435 -9.93 -21.14 -5.38
N GLN A 436 -10.27 -22.19 -4.61
CA GLN A 436 -11.65 -22.50 -4.28
C GLN A 436 -11.74 -22.89 -2.81
N SER A 437 -12.60 -22.20 -2.08
CA SER A 437 -12.93 -22.47 -0.69
C SER A 437 -14.43 -22.72 -0.56
N ARG A 438 -14.86 -23.24 0.56
CA ARG A 438 -16.28 -23.44 0.86
C ARG A 438 -16.70 -22.51 1.98
N SER A 439 -17.84 -21.87 1.86
CA SER A 439 -18.42 -21.08 2.94
C SER A 439 -18.58 -21.92 4.22
N ASN A 440 -18.45 -21.28 5.37
CA ASN A 440 -18.47 -21.92 6.70
C ASN A 440 -17.32 -22.92 6.91
N THR A 441 -16.16 -22.69 6.28
CA THR A 441 -14.95 -23.47 6.54
C THR A 441 -13.81 -22.57 6.97
N ILE A 442 -12.94 -23.11 7.80
CA ILE A 442 -11.67 -22.48 8.17
C ILE A 442 -10.56 -23.12 7.36
N GLU A 443 -9.73 -22.30 6.74
CA GLU A 443 -8.56 -22.75 6.00
C GLU A 443 -7.27 -22.17 6.57
N LEU A 444 -6.21 -22.96 6.49
CA LEU A 444 -4.82 -22.55 6.72
C LEU A 444 -4.11 -22.48 5.37
N TRP A 445 -3.67 -21.29 4.98
CA TRP A 445 -2.92 -21.10 3.75
C TRP A 445 -1.44 -20.92 4.06
N ASP A 446 -0.59 -21.73 3.46
CA ASP A 446 0.86 -21.59 3.47
C ASP A 446 1.27 -20.82 2.20
N ILE A 447 1.49 -19.51 2.35
CA ILE A 447 1.90 -18.63 1.25
C ILE A 447 3.43 -18.66 1.21
N GLN A 448 3.97 -19.30 0.18
CA GLN A 448 5.38 -19.53 0.00
C GLN A 448 5.93 -18.69 -1.15
N ASN A 449 6.87 -17.82 -0.88
CA ASN A 449 7.58 -17.07 -1.90
C ASN A 449 8.87 -17.81 -2.31
N ALA A 450 9.13 -17.89 -3.61
CA ALA A 450 10.34 -18.52 -4.12
C ALA A 450 11.60 -17.76 -3.67
N GLU A 451 12.73 -18.47 -3.55
CA GLU A 451 14.03 -17.84 -3.24
C GLU A 451 14.48 -16.88 -4.36
N MET A 452 14.26 -17.25 -5.62
CA MET A 452 14.53 -16.39 -6.77
C MET A 452 13.34 -15.48 -7.03
N SER A 453 13.11 -14.52 -6.15
CA SER A 453 11.93 -13.63 -6.12
C SER A 453 12.28 -12.30 -5.48
N MET A 454 11.29 -11.44 -5.36
CA MET A 454 11.29 -10.21 -4.57
C MET A 454 10.16 -10.27 -3.52
N PRO A 455 10.10 -9.33 -2.56
CA PRO A 455 8.99 -9.27 -1.62
C PRO A 455 7.66 -9.00 -2.33
N HIS A 456 6.62 -9.76 -1.97
CA HIS A 456 5.27 -9.59 -2.52
C HIS A 456 4.28 -9.28 -1.39
N PRO A 457 3.64 -8.10 -1.40
CA PRO A 457 2.47 -7.83 -0.56
C PRO A 457 1.26 -8.58 -1.12
N MET A 458 0.80 -9.62 -0.42
CA MET A 458 -0.31 -10.47 -0.88
C MET A 458 -1.60 -10.04 -0.22
N HIS A 459 -2.61 -9.72 -1.03
CA HIS A 459 -3.91 -9.23 -0.60
C HIS A 459 -5.02 -10.24 -0.91
N MET A 460 -5.93 -10.41 0.06
CA MET A 460 -7.14 -11.23 -0.03
C MET A 460 -8.37 -10.35 0.01
N HIS A 461 -9.17 -10.39 -1.06
CA HIS A 461 -10.44 -9.68 -1.13
C HIS A 461 -11.53 -10.35 -0.27
N GLY A 462 -12.43 -9.55 0.27
CA GLY A 462 -13.66 -9.97 0.93
C GLY A 462 -13.48 -10.60 2.32
N PHE A 463 -12.29 -11.04 2.70
CA PHE A 463 -12.02 -11.69 3.98
C PHE A 463 -10.78 -11.14 4.65
N SER A 464 -10.83 -11.06 5.97
CA SER A 464 -9.64 -10.84 6.80
C SER A 464 -9.09 -12.18 7.28
N PHE A 465 -7.79 -12.20 7.55
CA PHE A 465 -7.08 -13.37 8.07
C PHE A 465 -6.25 -13.02 9.31
N GLN A 466 -5.82 -14.06 10.02
CA GLN A 466 -4.82 -13.95 11.10
C GLN A 466 -3.55 -14.66 10.68
N VAL A 467 -2.40 -14.02 10.91
CA VAL A 467 -1.10 -14.65 10.71
C VAL A 467 -0.85 -15.62 11.87
N VAL A 468 -0.59 -16.87 11.51
CA VAL A 468 -0.32 -17.95 12.47
C VAL A 468 1.17 -18.11 12.69
N GLN A 469 1.96 -18.07 11.60
CA GLN A 469 3.39 -18.31 11.65
C GLN A 469 4.11 -17.70 10.44
N ARG A 470 5.36 -17.25 10.67
CA ARG A 470 6.34 -16.96 9.64
C ARG A 470 7.51 -17.95 9.76
N SER A 471 7.96 -18.51 8.65
CA SER A 471 9.08 -19.47 8.59
C SER A 471 10.04 -19.04 7.50
N ASN A 472 11.34 -19.26 7.72
CA ASN A 472 12.41 -18.91 6.79
C ASN A 472 12.46 -17.40 6.45
N SER A 473 11.94 -16.55 7.32
CA SER A 473 12.01 -15.10 7.15
C SER A 473 13.46 -14.61 7.10
N PRO A 474 13.79 -13.55 6.35
CA PRO A 474 15.10 -12.90 6.38
C PRO A 474 15.53 -12.49 7.81
N SER A 475 16.83 -12.35 8.06
CA SER A 475 17.33 -12.03 9.41
C SER A 475 16.81 -10.70 9.92
N GLN A 476 16.69 -9.69 9.04
CA GLN A 476 16.16 -8.36 9.36
C GLN A 476 14.67 -8.39 9.75
N VAL A 477 13.91 -9.36 9.25
CA VAL A 477 12.50 -9.58 9.60
C VAL A 477 12.41 -10.34 10.92
N ARG A 478 13.20 -11.43 11.06
CA ARG A 478 13.26 -12.18 12.33
C ARG A 478 13.67 -11.32 13.52
N ALA A 479 14.51 -10.29 13.29
CA ALA A 479 14.93 -9.35 14.33
C ALA A 479 13.76 -8.54 14.92
N LEU A 480 12.62 -8.45 14.23
CA LEU A 480 11.40 -7.76 14.69
C LEU A 480 10.33 -8.72 15.22
N ALA A 481 10.59 -10.03 15.20
CA ALA A 481 9.63 -11.03 15.65
C ALA A 481 9.25 -10.85 17.12
N GLN A 482 7.96 -10.97 17.41
CA GLN A 482 7.38 -10.77 18.74
C GLN A 482 7.23 -12.07 19.52
N ASP A 483 7.28 -13.21 18.84
CA ASP A 483 7.08 -14.52 19.44
C ASP A 483 7.84 -15.65 18.69
N GLU A 484 7.75 -16.85 19.23
CA GLU A 484 8.39 -18.06 18.69
C GLU A 484 7.84 -18.48 17.31
N ASN A 485 6.67 -17.98 16.92
CA ASN A 485 6.09 -18.20 15.59
C ASN A 485 6.63 -17.21 14.56
N GLY A 486 7.53 -16.32 14.92
CA GLY A 486 8.16 -15.34 14.05
C GLY A 486 7.24 -14.19 13.63
N ARG A 487 6.09 -14.00 14.29
CA ARG A 487 5.13 -12.95 13.97
C ARG A 487 5.67 -11.57 14.32
N LEU A 488 5.44 -10.61 13.44
CA LEU A 488 5.71 -9.19 13.65
C LEU A 488 4.58 -8.54 14.46
N ILE A 489 4.73 -7.30 14.90
CA ILE A 489 3.63 -6.55 15.54
C ILE A 489 2.45 -6.45 14.57
N THR A 490 2.74 -6.20 13.30
CA THR A 490 1.72 -6.12 12.22
C THR A 490 0.91 -7.40 12.07
N ASP A 491 1.44 -8.56 12.46
CA ASP A 491 0.78 -9.87 12.34
C ASP A 491 -0.14 -10.21 13.52
N LEU A 492 -0.13 -9.42 14.58
CA LEU A 492 -0.88 -9.75 15.82
C LEU A 492 -2.37 -9.42 15.74
N GLY A 493 -2.78 -8.64 14.74
CA GLY A 493 -4.16 -8.25 14.48
C GLY A 493 -4.84 -9.05 13.36
N TRP A 494 -6.01 -8.56 12.95
CA TRP A 494 -6.65 -8.96 11.72
C TRP A 494 -6.01 -8.23 10.54
N LYS A 495 -5.74 -8.96 9.46
CA LYS A 495 -5.11 -8.43 8.25
C LYS A 495 -5.90 -8.80 7.00
N ASP A 496 -5.67 -8.05 5.95
CA ASP A 496 -6.10 -8.38 4.59
C ASP A 496 -4.93 -8.39 3.59
N THR A 497 -3.80 -7.83 3.98
CA THR A 497 -2.59 -7.74 3.16
C THR A 497 -1.38 -8.21 3.98
N ILE A 498 -0.49 -9.03 3.39
CA ILE A 498 0.68 -9.58 4.08
C ILE A 498 1.91 -9.57 3.18
N LEU A 499 3.00 -8.97 3.65
CA LEU A 499 4.28 -9.00 2.95
C LEU A 499 4.95 -10.36 3.12
N VAL A 500 5.27 -11.01 1.99
CA VAL A 500 5.99 -12.30 1.95
C VAL A 500 7.33 -12.11 1.28
N TRP A 501 8.42 -12.32 2.03
CA TRP A 501 9.79 -12.12 1.58
C TRP A 501 10.32 -13.29 0.73
N PRO A 502 11.39 -13.09 -0.07
CA PRO A 502 12.02 -14.19 -0.80
C PRO A 502 12.40 -15.36 0.12
N GLY A 503 12.05 -16.58 -0.27
CA GLY A 503 12.30 -17.80 0.51
C GLY A 503 11.42 -17.99 1.75
N GLU A 504 10.62 -16.98 2.13
CA GLU A 504 9.73 -17.04 3.29
C GLU A 504 8.47 -17.84 3.02
N THR A 505 7.95 -18.47 4.06
CA THR A 505 6.59 -19.02 4.11
C THR A 505 5.81 -18.35 5.23
N VAL A 506 4.69 -17.73 4.89
CA VAL A 506 3.75 -17.15 5.86
C VAL A 506 2.50 -18.02 5.91
N ARG A 507 2.16 -18.51 7.09
CA ARG A 507 0.91 -19.24 7.35
C ARG A 507 -0.14 -18.29 7.86
N ILE A 508 -1.29 -18.24 7.16
CA ILE A 508 -2.46 -17.48 7.57
C ILE A 508 -3.64 -18.41 7.84
N ALA A 509 -4.52 -17.99 8.74
CA ALA A 509 -5.82 -18.64 9.00
C ALA A 509 -6.93 -17.71 8.56
N THR A 510 -7.88 -18.22 7.79
CA THR A 510 -9.06 -17.48 7.33
C THR A 510 -10.31 -18.28 7.61
N ASP A 511 -11.34 -17.61 8.13
CA ASP A 511 -12.70 -18.13 8.22
C ASP A 511 -13.51 -17.61 7.02
N PHE A 512 -13.92 -18.53 6.14
CA PHE A 512 -14.70 -18.20 4.92
C PHE A 512 -16.21 -18.16 5.17
N THR A 513 -16.64 -17.97 6.41
CA THR A 513 -18.04 -17.75 6.75
C THR A 513 -18.50 -16.39 6.26
N HIS A 514 -19.62 -16.36 5.53
CA HIS A 514 -20.24 -15.13 5.05
C HIS A 514 -21.78 -15.27 5.00
N PRO A 515 -22.54 -14.16 5.14
CA PRO A 515 -24.00 -14.17 5.10
C PRO A 515 -24.60 -14.09 3.69
N TYR A 516 -23.77 -14.00 2.63
CA TYR A 516 -24.20 -13.71 1.26
C TYR A 516 -24.76 -14.96 0.59
N LYS A 517 -25.75 -14.77 -0.30
CA LYS A 517 -26.39 -15.87 -1.03
C LYS A 517 -25.55 -16.34 -2.21
N GLY A 518 -25.49 -17.64 -2.40
CA GLY A 518 -24.80 -18.27 -3.53
C GLY A 518 -23.28 -18.21 -3.44
N ASP A 519 -22.65 -18.61 -4.52
CA ASP A 519 -21.20 -18.58 -4.66
C ASP A 519 -20.71 -17.14 -4.72
N GLN A 520 -19.62 -16.87 -4.01
CA GLN A 520 -18.97 -15.58 -4.01
C GLN A 520 -17.66 -15.69 -4.77
N ILE A 521 -17.34 -14.69 -5.58
CA ILE A 521 -16.08 -14.63 -6.30
C ILE A 521 -15.32 -13.41 -5.83
N TYR A 522 -14.10 -13.65 -5.38
CA TYR A 522 -13.17 -12.64 -4.91
C TYR A 522 -11.85 -12.77 -5.66
N LEU A 523 -10.86 -11.99 -5.25
CA LEU A 523 -9.50 -12.04 -5.80
C LEU A 523 -8.50 -12.34 -4.67
N PHE A 524 -7.40 -12.96 -5.07
CA PHE A 524 -6.17 -13.04 -4.30
C PHE A 524 -5.02 -12.63 -5.21
N HIS A 525 -4.29 -11.58 -4.85
CA HIS A 525 -3.29 -11.00 -5.74
C HIS A 525 -2.13 -10.35 -4.99
N CYS A 526 -1.05 -10.06 -5.73
CA CYS A 526 0.03 -9.21 -5.24
C CYS A 526 -0.40 -7.74 -5.31
N HIS A 527 -0.23 -7.01 -4.22
CA HIS A 527 -0.56 -5.59 -4.15
C HIS A 527 0.61 -4.66 -4.56
N ASN A 528 1.66 -5.20 -5.20
CA ASN A 528 2.47 -4.43 -6.12
C ASN A 528 1.62 -4.24 -7.39
N LEU A 529 1.16 -3.01 -7.62
CA LEU A 529 0.11 -2.76 -8.62
C LEU A 529 0.56 -3.05 -10.05
N GLU A 530 1.85 -2.93 -10.35
CA GLU A 530 2.41 -3.32 -11.63
C GLU A 530 2.39 -4.85 -11.81
N HIS A 531 2.61 -5.62 -10.72
CA HIS A 531 2.46 -7.09 -10.75
C HIS A 531 1.01 -7.51 -10.93
N GLU A 532 0.09 -6.84 -10.27
CA GLU A 532 -1.35 -7.04 -10.40
C GLU A 532 -1.79 -6.84 -11.86
N ASP A 533 -1.43 -5.70 -12.47
CA ASP A 533 -1.77 -5.39 -13.88
C ASP A 533 -1.12 -6.35 -14.88
N GLN A 534 0.02 -6.97 -14.53
CA GLN A 534 0.65 -8.05 -15.31
C GLN A 534 0.04 -9.42 -15.05
N GLY A 535 -0.94 -9.51 -14.16
CA GLY A 535 -1.69 -10.72 -13.87
C GLY A 535 -1.17 -11.57 -12.72
N MET A 536 -0.34 -11.04 -11.78
CA MET A 536 -0.07 -11.73 -10.51
C MET A 536 -1.30 -11.68 -9.60
N MET A 537 -2.37 -12.28 -10.09
CA MET A 537 -3.71 -12.26 -9.54
C MET A 537 -4.44 -13.55 -9.93
N VAL A 538 -5.32 -14.04 -9.09
CA VAL A 538 -6.19 -15.18 -9.37
C VAL A 538 -7.58 -14.95 -8.79
N ASN A 539 -8.62 -15.47 -9.45
CA ASN A 539 -9.94 -15.51 -8.85
C ASN A 539 -9.99 -16.56 -7.73
N HIS A 540 -10.63 -16.19 -6.65
CA HIS A 540 -10.91 -17.03 -5.51
C HIS A 540 -12.44 -17.24 -5.42
N LEU A 541 -12.89 -18.45 -5.71
CA LEU A 541 -14.30 -18.84 -5.61
C LEU A 541 -14.58 -19.38 -4.22
N VAL A 542 -15.51 -18.75 -3.50
CA VAL A 542 -16.05 -19.25 -2.23
C VAL A 542 -17.43 -19.83 -2.51
N THR A 543 -17.53 -21.15 -2.60
CA THR A 543 -18.79 -21.84 -2.90
C THR A 543 -19.73 -21.80 -1.71
N ALA A 544 -21.02 -21.73 -1.97
CA ALA A 544 -22.05 -21.82 -0.93
C ALA A 544 -21.89 -23.10 -0.10
N ALA A 545 -22.31 -23.04 1.19
CA ALA A 545 -22.18 -24.15 2.14
C ALA A 545 -23.06 -25.38 1.78
#